data_a6d2cd4888f66f96a81c1a290f067d18
#
_entry.id   a6d2cd4888f66f96a81c1a290f067d18
#
_cell.length_a   1.000
_cell.length_b   1.000
_cell.length_c   1.000
_cell.angle_alpha   90.00
_cell.angle_beta   90.00
_cell.angle_gamma   90.00
#
_symmetry.space_group_name_H-M   'P 1'
#
loop_
_entity.id
_entity.type
_entity.pdbx_description
1 polymer ?
#
loop_
_entity_poly.entity_id
_entity_poly.type
_entity_poly.pdbx_seq_one_letter_code
_entity_poly.pdbx_strand_id
1 'polypeptide(L)'
;MREILISTESGSDLPDALVRKYQVYVAPMHIIMDGESLDDGCFPIDRVFDYFDETGRIPTTSAVNEGEYIDFFHKLQDEHPGCVIYHFAYSSVASSTYSHAKLAIEDEGFRDIYLIDTKSVSGGCTAYIAEAYKLIQERKATVMDYAALAEELQALSDRIECQFIPATLTYLRAGGRVSNASYLVANILNLKPLIEINSDGRLIATKKYRGSMRRIVDKFYKDFLRRYDCQKDTLYLMYGKGLAQDVLDRMREIALENGFKDTQYVMTGGTISCHGGKGAMGIAAVTRISIV
;
A
#
# COMPACT_ATOMS: atom_id res chain seq x y z
N MET A 1 25.90 -1.98 -17.70
CA MET A 1 24.66 -1.43 -17.10
C MET A 1 24.76 -1.74 -15.61
N ARG A 2 24.47 -0.78 -14.74
CA ARG A 2 24.48 -0.97 -13.28
C ARG A 2 23.30 -1.85 -12.87
N GLU A 3 23.43 -2.57 -11.78
CA GLU A 3 22.32 -3.29 -11.16
C GLU A 3 21.28 -2.29 -10.65
N ILE A 4 19.98 -2.59 -10.84
CA ILE A 4 18.89 -1.78 -10.31
C ILE A 4 18.20 -2.59 -9.24
N LEU A 5 18.14 -2.03 -8.05
CA LEU A 5 17.39 -2.57 -6.92
C LEU A 5 16.07 -1.82 -6.75
N ILE A 6 15.06 -2.55 -6.35
CA ILE A 6 13.75 -2.03 -5.98
C ILE A 6 13.58 -2.21 -4.48
N SER A 7 13.20 -1.17 -3.78
CA SER A 7 12.90 -1.25 -2.35
C SER A 7 11.61 -0.51 -1.98
N THR A 8 11.02 -0.87 -0.87
CA THR A 8 9.78 -0.28 -0.33
C THR A 8 9.68 -0.56 1.17
N GLU A 9 8.62 -0.09 1.83
CA GLU A 9 8.31 -0.45 3.21
C GLU A 9 7.25 -1.57 3.30
N SER A 10 7.15 -2.21 4.47
CA SER A 10 6.17 -3.28 4.73
C SER A 10 4.73 -2.83 4.55
N GLY A 11 4.43 -1.53 4.77
CA GLY A 11 3.10 -0.95 4.52
C GLY A 11 2.62 -1.00 3.07
N SER A 12 3.47 -1.42 2.13
CA SER A 12 3.09 -1.71 0.74
C SER A 12 2.25 -2.98 0.59
N ASP A 13 2.20 -3.83 1.63
CA ASP A 13 1.51 -5.13 1.63
C ASP A 13 1.85 -6.01 0.42
N LEU A 14 3.08 -5.89 -0.09
CA LEU A 14 3.51 -6.63 -1.26
C LEU A 14 3.54 -8.14 -0.96
N PRO A 15 2.74 -8.97 -1.65
CA PRO A 15 2.73 -10.40 -1.40
C PRO A 15 4.10 -11.05 -1.61
N ASP A 16 4.49 -11.99 -0.78
CA ASP A 16 5.79 -12.69 -0.84
C ASP A 16 6.15 -13.23 -2.23
N ALA A 17 5.14 -13.69 -2.98
CA ALA A 17 5.33 -14.16 -4.35
C ALA A 17 5.82 -13.02 -5.27
N LEU A 18 5.34 -11.79 -5.07
CA LEU A 18 5.76 -10.61 -5.82
C LEU A 18 7.08 -10.05 -5.30
N VAL A 19 7.32 -10.09 -3.98
CA VAL A 19 8.63 -9.74 -3.39
C VAL A 19 9.73 -10.58 -4.06
N ARG A 20 9.54 -11.90 -4.11
CA ARG A 20 10.50 -12.79 -4.78
C ARG A 20 10.58 -12.58 -6.29
N LYS A 21 9.43 -12.42 -6.96
CA LYS A 21 9.37 -12.25 -8.42
C LYS A 21 10.08 -10.99 -8.90
N TYR A 22 9.91 -9.89 -8.16
CA TYR A 22 10.45 -8.57 -8.50
C TYR A 22 11.76 -8.26 -7.79
N GLN A 23 12.21 -9.17 -6.90
CA GLN A 23 13.41 -9.00 -6.08
C GLN A 23 13.37 -7.69 -5.29
N VAL A 24 12.27 -7.45 -4.57
CA VAL A 24 12.05 -6.23 -3.80
C VAL A 24 12.63 -6.36 -2.39
N TYR A 25 13.40 -5.38 -1.96
CA TYR A 25 13.88 -5.24 -0.60
C TYR A 25 12.88 -4.45 0.23
N VAL A 26 12.49 -4.98 1.38
CA VAL A 26 11.44 -4.38 2.20
C VAL A 26 12.01 -3.90 3.52
N ALA A 27 11.90 -2.59 3.79
CA ALA A 27 12.20 -2.01 5.08
C ALA A 27 10.98 -2.20 6.01
N PRO A 28 11.12 -2.81 7.19
CA PRO A 28 10.00 -3.04 8.08
C PRO A 28 9.55 -1.74 8.77
N MET A 29 8.27 -1.41 8.69
CA MET A 29 7.62 -0.49 9.62
C MET A 29 7.39 -1.23 10.95
N HIS A 30 6.98 -0.52 11.99
CA HIS A 30 6.87 -1.15 13.31
C HIS A 30 5.44 -1.14 13.85
N ILE A 31 5.17 -2.15 14.68
CA ILE A 31 3.92 -2.32 15.42
C ILE A 31 4.26 -2.30 16.90
N ILE A 32 3.61 -1.43 17.66
CA ILE A 32 3.88 -1.21 19.07
C ILE A 32 2.74 -1.81 19.90
N MET A 33 3.10 -2.79 20.73
CA MET A 33 2.21 -3.46 21.67
C MET A 33 2.86 -3.45 23.06
N ASP A 34 2.17 -2.92 24.07
CA ASP A 34 2.66 -2.80 25.45
C ASP A 34 4.02 -2.09 25.61
N GLY A 35 4.34 -1.19 24.68
CA GLY A 35 5.62 -0.45 24.67
C GLY A 35 6.75 -1.20 23.97
N GLU A 36 6.55 -2.44 23.55
CA GLU A 36 7.47 -3.19 22.68
C GLU A 36 7.26 -2.81 21.22
N SER A 37 8.33 -2.42 20.52
CA SER A 37 8.35 -2.16 19.08
C SER A 37 8.79 -3.42 18.34
N LEU A 38 7.96 -3.89 17.44
CA LEU A 38 8.16 -5.12 16.67
C LEU A 38 8.12 -4.82 15.18
N ASP A 39 9.03 -5.41 14.43
CA ASP A 39 9.05 -5.27 12.97
C ASP A 39 7.80 -5.89 12.33
N ASP A 40 7.16 -5.14 11.45
CA ASP A 40 6.02 -5.62 10.68
C ASP A 40 6.44 -6.76 9.75
N GLY A 41 5.76 -7.90 9.87
CA GLY A 41 6.08 -9.13 9.14
C GLY A 41 6.93 -10.13 9.93
N CYS A 42 7.51 -9.78 11.09
CA CYS A 42 8.28 -10.73 11.90
C CYS A 42 7.43 -11.65 12.78
N PHE A 43 6.11 -11.46 12.79
CA PHE A 43 5.17 -12.27 13.57
C PHE A 43 3.84 -12.47 12.81
N PRO A 44 3.05 -13.50 13.17
CA PRO A 44 1.76 -13.74 12.55
C PRO A 44 0.79 -12.57 12.76
N ILE A 45 0.07 -12.16 11.72
CA ILE A 45 -0.90 -11.06 11.75
C ILE A 45 -1.98 -11.23 12.82
N ASP A 46 -2.28 -12.46 13.22
CA ASP A 46 -3.22 -12.76 14.30
C ASP A 46 -2.87 -12.02 15.59
N ARG A 47 -1.58 -11.90 15.92
CA ARG A 47 -1.12 -11.22 17.13
C ARG A 47 -1.65 -9.78 17.26
N VAL A 48 -1.84 -9.06 16.14
CA VAL A 48 -2.43 -7.71 16.13
C VAL A 48 -3.88 -7.73 16.62
N PHE A 49 -4.62 -8.76 16.22
CA PHE A 49 -6.03 -8.89 16.56
C PHE A 49 -6.25 -9.52 17.93
N ASP A 50 -5.44 -10.51 18.27
CA ASP A 50 -5.46 -11.16 19.60
C ASP A 50 -5.14 -10.12 20.69
N TYR A 51 -4.16 -9.24 20.47
CA TYR A 51 -3.86 -8.14 21.36
C TYR A 51 -5.08 -7.23 21.62
N PHE A 52 -5.86 -6.91 20.59
CA PHE A 52 -7.08 -6.15 20.76
C PHE A 52 -8.18 -6.94 21.49
N ASP A 53 -8.34 -8.21 21.15
CA ASP A 53 -9.37 -9.08 21.75
C ASP A 53 -9.07 -9.31 23.24
N GLU A 54 -7.80 -9.40 23.65
CA GLU A 54 -7.35 -9.60 25.03
C GLU A 54 -7.33 -8.32 25.87
N THR A 55 -6.93 -7.21 25.29
CA THR A 55 -6.64 -5.97 26.06
C THR A 55 -7.65 -4.84 25.83
N GLY A 56 -8.46 -4.93 24.79
CA GLY A 56 -9.31 -3.83 24.31
C GLY A 56 -8.54 -2.66 23.68
N ARG A 57 -7.21 -2.76 23.56
CA ARG A 57 -6.35 -1.72 22.99
C ARG A 57 -5.93 -2.10 21.58
N ILE A 58 -5.94 -1.12 20.68
CA ILE A 58 -5.42 -1.31 19.31
C ILE A 58 -3.92 -1.04 19.34
N PRO A 59 -3.08 -1.94 18.73
CA PRO A 59 -1.67 -1.65 18.56
C PRO A 59 -1.47 -0.33 17.80
N THR A 60 -0.43 0.41 18.16
CA THR A 60 -0.01 1.58 17.39
C THR A 60 1.11 1.22 16.41
N THR A 61 1.38 2.09 15.45
CA THR A 61 2.41 1.86 14.45
C THR A 61 3.42 3.00 14.44
N SER A 62 4.66 2.70 14.06
CA SER A 62 5.64 3.74 13.74
C SER A 62 6.25 3.52 12.35
N ALA A 63 6.71 4.61 11.78
CA ALA A 63 7.44 4.61 10.52
C ALA A 63 8.84 4.01 10.71
N VAL A 64 9.46 3.58 9.62
CA VAL A 64 10.92 3.38 9.57
C VAL A 64 11.57 4.71 9.88
N ASN A 65 12.51 4.74 10.83
CA ASN A 65 13.22 5.97 11.20
C ASN A 65 14.45 6.20 10.31
N GLU A 66 15.06 7.38 10.46
CA GLU A 66 16.20 7.80 9.64
C GLU A 66 17.40 6.85 9.81
N GLY A 67 17.78 6.49 11.06
CA GLY A 67 18.88 5.58 11.31
C GLY A 67 18.67 4.19 10.70
N GLU A 68 17.45 3.67 10.78
CA GLU A 68 17.09 2.40 10.14
C GLU A 68 17.19 2.47 8.61
N TYR A 69 16.86 3.62 8.00
CA TYR A 69 17.07 3.81 6.56
C TYR A 69 18.54 3.92 6.18
N ILE A 70 19.36 4.58 7.00
CA ILE A 70 20.80 4.64 6.80
C ILE A 70 21.38 3.22 6.78
N ASP A 71 21.08 2.42 7.80
CA ASP A 71 21.52 1.03 7.88
C ASP A 71 20.99 0.18 6.71
N PHE A 72 19.73 0.36 6.36
CA PHE A 72 19.10 -0.37 5.26
C PHE A 72 19.75 -0.08 3.89
N PHE A 73 20.00 1.20 3.59
CA PHE A 73 20.60 1.58 2.33
C PHE A 73 22.08 1.24 2.24
N HIS A 74 22.84 1.39 3.33
CA HIS A 74 24.23 0.92 3.39
C HIS A 74 24.32 -0.57 3.15
N LYS A 75 23.50 -1.37 3.85
CA LYS A 75 23.45 -2.81 3.62
C LYS A 75 23.20 -3.16 2.16
N LEU A 76 22.25 -2.51 1.51
CA LEU A 76 21.98 -2.78 0.08
C LEU A 76 23.16 -2.42 -0.82
N GLN A 77 23.84 -1.29 -0.55
CA GLN A 77 25.00 -0.89 -1.36
C GLN A 77 26.24 -1.76 -1.09
N ASP A 78 26.39 -2.29 0.11
CA ASP A 78 27.49 -3.21 0.46
C ASP A 78 27.27 -4.59 -0.19
N GLU A 79 26.05 -5.10 -0.16
CA GLU A 79 25.68 -6.37 -0.80
C GLU A 79 25.67 -6.28 -2.34
N HIS A 80 25.44 -5.07 -2.91
CA HIS A 80 25.34 -4.80 -4.36
C HIS A 80 26.19 -3.58 -4.76
N PRO A 81 27.50 -3.70 -4.77
CA PRO A 81 28.39 -2.57 -5.05
C PRO A 81 28.10 -1.89 -6.38
N GLY A 82 27.88 -0.58 -6.34
CA GLY A 82 27.60 0.22 -7.53
C GLY A 82 26.17 0.10 -8.08
N CYS A 83 25.25 -0.48 -7.33
CA CYS A 83 23.83 -0.51 -7.71
C CYS A 83 23.19 0.89 -7.78
N VAL A 84 22.01 0.94 -8.38
CA VAL A 84 21.07 2.06 -8.31
C VAL A 84 19.83 1.58 -7.59
N ILE A 85 19.34 2.32 -6.60
CA ILE A 85 18.16 1.95 -5.80
C ILE A 85 17.00 2.88 -6.16
N TYR A 86 15.87 2.32 -6.56
CA TYR A 86 14.60 3.02 -6.58
C TYR A 86 13.79 2.60 -5.35
N HIS A 87 13.65 3.53 -4.39
CA HIS A 87 12.87 3.30 -3.19
C HIS A 87 11.47 3.86 -3.36
N PHE A 88 10.49 2.97 -3.44
CA PHE A 88 9.07 3.30 -3.59
C PHE A 88 8.44 3.45 -2.21
N ALA A 89 8.43 4.67 -1.73
CA ALA A 89 7.97 4.97 -0.39
C ALA A 89 6.44 5.03 -0.31
N TYR A 90 5.91 4.62 0.82
CA TYR A 90 4.53 4.84 1.24
C TYR A 90 4.17 6.32 1.18
N SER A 91 2.90 6.67 0.97
CA SER A 91 2.45 8.05 0.83
C SER A 91 3.06 8.98 1.89
N SER A 92 3.75 10.03 1.42
CA SER A 92 4.47 11.02 2.22
C SER A 92 3.56 11.82 3.17
N VAL A 93 2.27 11.89 2.88
CA VAL A 93 1.27 12.59 3.70
C VAL A 93 0.50 11.67 4.66
N ALA A 94 0.69 10.35 4.53
CA ALA A 94 0.04 9.36 5.40
C ALA A 94 1.01 8.80 6.47
N SER A 95 2.33 8.90 6.24
CA SER A 95 3.38 8.44 7.16
C SER A 95 4.61 9.33 7.06
N SER A 96 5.37 9.45 8.15
CA SER A 96 6.68 10.12 8.16
C SER A 96 7.81 9.30 7.52
N THR A 97 7.55 8.06 7.10
CA THR A 97 8.57 7.17 6.54
C THR A 97 9.30 7.78 5.34
N TYR A 98 8.56 8.44 4.42
CA TYR A 98 9.13 9.18 3.30
C TYR A 98 10.12 10.27 3.75
N SER A 99 9.73 11.06 4.77
CA SER A 99 10.58 12.14 5.27
C SER A 99 11.85 11.60 5.93
N HIS A 100 11.76 10.47 6.63
CA HIS A 100 12.92 9.82 7.25
C HIS A 100 13.86 9.24 6.16
N ALA A 101 13.32 8.58 5.13
CA ALA A 101 14.12 8.11 4.00
C ALA A 101 14.84 9.26 3.29
N LYS A 102 14.15 10.40 3.12
CA LYS A 102 14.72 11.60 2.51
C LYS A 102 15.88 12.15 3.34
N LEU A 103 15.70 12.29 4.66
CA LEU A 103 16.76 12.73 5.57
C LEU A 103 17.97 11.79 5.52
N ALA A 104 17.76 10.48 5.61
CA ALA A 104 18.82 9.49 5.52
C ALA A 104 19.62 9.64 4.20
N ILE A 105 18.95 9.87 3.08
CA ILE A 105 19.61 10.06 1.78
C ILE A 105 20.43 11.36 1.74
N GLU A 106 19.89 12.45 2.28
CA GLU A 106 20.52 13.76 2.30
C GLU A 106 21.72 13.79 3.27
N ASP A 107 21.58 13.26 4.49
CA ASP A 107 22.59 13.32 5.55
C ASP A 107 23.81 12.42 5.26
N GLU A 108 23.58 11.22 4.70
CA GLU A 108 24.66 10.32 4.25
C GLU A 108 25.21 10.67 2.85
N GLY A 109 24.53 11.54 2.11
CA GLY A 109 24.93 11.94 0.76
C GLY A 109 24.85 10.82 -0.26
N PHE A 110 23.89 9.90 -0.12
CA PHE A 110 23.63 8.83 -1.10
C PHE A 110 23.26 9.40 -2.46
N ARG A 111 24.04 9.08 -3.50
CA ARG A 111 23.86 9.66 -4.85
C ARG A 111 23.04 8.80 -5.81
N ASP A 112 22.96 7.50 -5.55
CA ASP A 112 22.38 6.50 -6.44
C ASP A 112 21.09 5.90 -5.88
N ILE A 113 20.45 6.62 -4.96
CA ILE A 113 19.15 6.27 -4.38
C ILE A 113 18.13 7.31 -4.83
N TYR A 114 17.12 6.85 -5.54
CA TYR A 114 16.00 7.66 -6.01
C TYR A 114 14.78 7.37 -5.15
N LEU A 115 14.37 8.35 -4.35
CA LEU A 115 13.21 8.29 -3.48
C LEU A 115 11.97 8.71 -4.26
N ILE A 116 10.95 7.85 -4.31
CA ILE A 116 9.74 8.03 -5.09
C ILE A 116 8.53 7.95 -4.14
N ASP A 117 7.74 9.02 -4.09
CA ASP A 117 6.47 9.03 -3.36
C ASP A 117 5.40 8.30 -4.19
N THR A 118 4.99 7.11 -3.75
CA THR A 118 3.93 6.38 -4.45
C THR A 118 2.58 7.08 -4.33
N LYS A 119 2.44 8.04 -3.41
CA LYS A 119 1.16 8.68 -3.04
C LYS A 119 0.06 7.64 -2.77
N SER A 120 0.45 6.45 -2.35
CA SER A 120 -0.47 5.33 -2.18
C SER A 120 -0.19 4.58 -0.89
N VAL A 121 -1.03 3.60 -0.59
CA VAL A 121 -0.97 2.75 0.60
C VAL A 121 -1.32 1.31 0.24
N SER A 122 -0.79 0.33 0.99
CA SER A 122 -1.20 -1.07 0.88
C SER A 122 -1.19 -1.60 -0.57
N GLY A 123 -2.29 -2.18 -1.04
CA GLY A 123 -2.41 -2.71 -2.41
C GLY A 123 -2.27 -1.67 -3.52
N GLY A 124 -2.41 -0.38 -3.23
CA GLY A 124 -2.06 0.68 -4.17
C GLY A 124 -0.55 0.77 -4.39
N CYS A 125 0.26 0.65 -3.32
CA CYS A 125 1.72 0.51 -3.44
C CYS A 125 2.09 -0.79 -4.18
N THR A 126 1.40 -1.91 -3.89
CA THR A 126 1.60 -3.17 -4.62
C THR A 126 1.36 -2.99 -6.12
N ALA A 127 0.26 -2.33 -6.52
CA ALA A 127 -0.05 -2.05 -7.93
C ALA A 127 1.01 -1.15 -8.57
N TYR A 128 1.46 -0.14 -7.82
CA TYR A 128 2.53 0.77 -8.24
C TYR A 128 3.83 0.05 -8.51
N ILE A 129 4.31 -0.75 -7.55
CA ILE A 129 5.58 -1.49 -7.65
C ILE A 129 5.54 -2.47 -8.83
N ALA A 130 4.41 -3.13 -9.07
CA ALA A 130 4.25 -4.04 -10.19
C ALA A 130 4.34 -3.31 -11.55
N GLU A 131 3.76 -2.12 -11.66
CA GLU A 131 3.85 -1.30 -12.89
C GLU A 131 5.25 -0.70 -13.04
N ALA A 132 5.84 -0.21 -11.96
CA ALA A 132 7.21 0.29 -11.94
C ALA A 132 8.22 -0.78 -12.37
N TYR A 133 8.06 -2.02 -11.89
CA TYR A 133 8.89 -3.14 -12.32
C TYR A 133 8.82 -3.35 -13.84
N LYS A 134 7.63 -3.33 -14.44
CA LYS A 134 7.46 -3.45 -15.90
C LYS A 134 8.20 -2.35 -16.64
N LEU A 135 8.00 -1.09 -16.21
CA LEU A 135 8.65 0.07 -16.81
C LEU A 135 10.18 -0.03 -16.71
N ILE A 136 10.72 -0.41 -15.55
CA ILE A 136 12.15 -0.64 -15.37
C ILE A 136 12.68 -1.73 -16.33
N GLN A 137 11.97 -2.86 -16.49
CA GLN A 137 12.39 -3.92 -17.41
C GLN A 137 12.37 -3.45 -18.87
N GLU A 138 11.38 -2.66 -19.28
CA GLU A 138 11.29 -2.07 -20.62
C GLU A 138 12.46 -1.11 -20.89
N ARG A 139 12.81 -0.27 -19.94
CA ARG A 139 13.89 0.71 -20.05
C ARG A 139 15.28 0.09 -19.99
N LYS A 140 15.47 -1.05 -19.31
CA LYS A 140 16.74 -1.77 -19.28
C LYS A 140 17.28 -2.14 -20.67
N ALA A 141 16.46 -2.20 -21.70
CA ALA A 141 16.88 -2.51 -23.07
C ALA A 141 17.52 -1.31 -23.80
N THR A 142 17.48 -0.11 -23.24
CA THR A 142 18.00 1.13 -23.85
C THR A 142 19.12 1.75 -23.01
N VAL A 143 19.81 2.74 -23.55
CA VAL A 143 20.81 3.51 -22.78
C VAL A 143 20.06 4.25 -21.66
N MET A 144 20.44 3.97 -20.41
CA MET A 144 19.69 4.38 -19.25
C MET A 144 20.22 5.67 -18.64
N ASP A 145 19.35 6.69 -18.59
CA ASP A 145 19.46 7.79 -17.65
C ASP A 145 18.62 7.45 -16.41
N TYR A 146 19.27 7.19 -15.28
CA TYR A 146 18.61 6.75 -14.05
C TYR A 146 17.76 7.86 -13.43
N ALA A 147 18.17 9.12 -13.58
CA ALA A 147 17.38 10.25 -13.07
C ALA A 147 16.12 10.45 -13.92
N ALA A 148 16.22 10.43 -15.23
CA ALA A 148 15.04 10.49 -16.12
C ALA A 148 14.07 9.33 -15.86
N LEU A 149 14.58 8.12 -15.60
CA LEU A 149 13.74 6.99 -15.23
C LEU A 149 13.03 7.23 -13.88
N ALA A 150 13.70 7.85 -12.90
CA ALA A 150 13.06 8.20 -11.63
C ALA A 150 11.88 9.18 -11.82
N GLU A 151 11.99 10.13 -12.76
CA GLU A 151 10.88 11.04 -13.11
C GLU A 151 9.72 10.29 -13.77
N GLU A 152 10.00 9.37 -14.71
CA GLU A 152 8.98 8.50 -15.32
C GLU A 152 8.29 7.62 -14.26
N LEU A 153 9.08 7.06 -13.33
CA LEU A 153 8.56 6.26 -12.22
C LEU A 153 7.70 7.11 -11.30
N GLN A 154 8.12 8.33 -10.93
CA GLN A 154 7.31 9.23 -10.10
C GLN A 154 5.96 9.55 -10.75
N ALA A 155 5.92 9.75 -12.07
CA ALA A 155 4.69 10.02 -12.80
C ALA A 155 3.66 8.87 -12.77
N LEU A 156 4.07 7.64 -12.44
CA LEU A 156 3.14 6.53 -12.27
C LEU A 156 2.15 6.76 -11.11
N SER A 157 2.49 7.59 -10.12
CA SER A 157 1.60 7.90 -8.99
C SER A 157 0.25 8.45 -9.44
N ASP A 158 0.21 9.15 -10.57
CA ASP A 158 -1.01 9.75 -11.11
C ASP A 158 -1.92 8.72 -11.83
N ARG A 159 -1.45 7.47 -11.94
CA ARG A 159 -2.16 6.37 -12.61
C ARG A 159 -2.61 5.26 -11.66
N ILE A 160 -2.29 5.36 -10.40
CA ILE A 160 -2.65 4.33 -9.41
C ILE A 160 -3.86 4.77 -8.62
N GLU A 161 -4.94 4.04 -8.78
CA GLU A 161 -6.17 4.28 -8.02
C GLU A 161 -6.35 3.21 -6.96
N CYS A 162 -6.62 3.64 -5.74
CA CYS A 162 -6.78 2.75 -4.59
C CYS A 162 -7.93 3.21 -3.69
N GLN A 163 -8.80 2.29 -3.33
CA GLN A 163 -9.94 2.54 -2.45
C GLN A 163 -10.18 1.34 -1.54
N PHE A 164 -10.68 1.58 -0.33
CA PHE A 164 -11.05 0.49 0.57
C PHE A 164 -12.23 0.83 1.47
N ILE A 165 -12.85 -0.20 2.00
CA ILE A 165 -13.96 -0.13 2.96
C ILE A 165 -13.54 -0.92 4.20
N PRO A 166 -13.40 -0.29 5.37
CA PRO A 166 -13.14 -0.99 6.63
C PRO A 166 -14.39 -1.75 7.08
N ALA A 167 -14.21 -2.89 7.71
CA ALA A 167 -15.34 -3.64 8.27
C ALA A 167 -15.95 -2.94 9.50
N THR A 168 -15.08 -2.28 10.29
CA THR A 168 -15.46 -1.46 11.45
C THR A 168 -14.72 -0.13 11.43
N LEU A 169 -15.25 0.86 12.15
CA LEU A 169 -14.58 2.16 12.28
C LEU A 169 -13.57 2.21 13.44
N THR A 170 -13.52 1.18 14.27
CA THR A 170 -12.73 1.15 15.50
C THR A 170 -11.25 1.39 15.21
N TYR A 171 -10.66 0.57 14.35
CA TYR A 171 -9.25 0.68 13.95
C TYR A 171 -8.97 1.97 13.17
N LEU A 172 -9.84 2.32 12.24
CA LEU A 172 -9.67 3.51 11.40
C LEU A 172 -9.65 4.81 12.23
N ARG A 173 -10.52 4.89 13.27
CA ARG A 173 -10.53 6.02 14.20
C ARG A 173 -9.28 6.08 15.06
N ALA A 174 -8.88 4.95 15.63
CA ALA A 174 -7.67 4.86 16.44
C ALA A 174 -6.42 5.22 15.63
N GLY A 175 -6.38 4.81 14.38
CA GLY A 175 -5.28 5.07 13.47
C GLY A 175 -5.08 6.55 13.09
N GLY A 176 -6.15 7.36 13.06
CA GLY A 176 -6.08 8.81 12.86
C GLY A 176 -5.56 9.29 11.50
N ARG A 177 -5.45 8.40 10.46
CA ARG A 177 -4.88 8.73 9.15
C ARG A 177 -5.90 9.24 8.13
N VAL A 178 -7.20 9.20 8.44
CA VAL A 178 -8.24 9.75 7.56
C VAL A 178 -8.41 11.24 7.83
N SER A 179 -8.12 12.08 6.84
CA SER A 179 -8.03 13.53 6.99
C SER A 179 -9.33 14.22 7.38
N ASN A 180 -10.51 13.65 6.99
CA ASN A 180 -11.82 14.15 7.35
C ASN A 180 -12.54 13.25 8.35
N ALA A 181 -11.86 12.93 9.46
CA ALA A 181 -12.35 12.01 10.49
C ALA A 181 -13.76 12.37 11.04
N SER A 182 -14.18 13.63 10.98
CA SER A 182 -15.55 14.06 11.32
C SER A 182 -16.63 13.35 10.48
N TYR A 183 -16.30 12.98 9.25
CA TYR A 183 -17.17 12.19 8.38
C TYR A 183 -17.47 10.79 8.94
N LEU A 184 -16.61 10.30 9.84
CA LEU A 184 -16.69 8.98 10.46
C LEU A 184 -17.53 8.96 11.76
N VAL A 185 -17.96 10.13 12.25
CA VAL A 185 -18.59 10.29 13.60
C VAL A 185 -19.98 9.66 13.68
N ALA A 186 -20.69 9.50 12.59
CA ALA A 186 -22.04 8.94 12.62
C ALA A 186 -22.02 7.42 12.91
N ASN A 187 -22.30 7.04 14.16
CA ASN A 187 -22.55 5.65 14.57
C ASN A 187 -23.91 5.15 14.03
N ILE A 188 -24.12 5.22 12.73
CA ILE A 188 -25.33 4.64 12.13
C ILE A 188 -25.02 3.18 11.82
N LEU A 189 -25.80 2.30 12.42
CA LEU A 189 -25.68 0.85 12.29
C LEU A 189 -25.55 0.43 10.81
N ASN A 190 -24.53 -0.39 10.50
CA ASN A 190 -24.27 -0.91 9.16
C ASN A 190 -23.85 0.12 8.08
N LEU A 191 -23.43 1.34 8.43
CA LEU A 191 -22.78 2.24 7.48
C LEU A 191 -21.27 2.00 7.46
N LYS A 192 -20.73 1.83 6.25
CA LYS A 192 -19.33 1.61 5.98
C LYS A 192 -18.80 2.72 5.07
N PRO A 193 -17.84 3.53 5.54
CA PRO A 193 -17.27 4.57 4.70
C PRO A 193 -16.42 3.96 3.58
N LEU A 194 -16.46 4.58 2.43
CA LEU A 194 -15.46 4.42 1.39
C LEU A 194 -14.30 5.34 1.73
N ILE A 195 -13.11 4.79 1.80
CA ILE A 195 -11.86 5.53 1.94
C ILE A 195 -11.17 5.51 0.59
N GLU A 196 -10.89 6.68 0.07
CA GLU A 196 -10.15 6.91 -1.17
C GLU A 196 -8.79 7.54 -0.84
N ILE A 197 -7.81 7.25 -1.66
CA ILE A 197 -6.54 7.96 -1.66
C ILE A 197 -6.65 9.03 -2.75
N ASN A 198 -6.54 10.32 -2.38
CA ASN A 198 -6.60 11.41 -3.35
C ASN A 198 -5.25 11.61 -4.07
N SER A 199 -5.21 12.53 -5.04
CA SER A 199 -4.01 12.84 -5.83
C SER A 199 -2.80 13.28 -5.01
N ASP A 200 -3.03 13.79 -3.79
CA ASP A 200 -1.95 14.16 -2.86
C ASP A 200 -1.47 12.98 -2.00
N GLY A 201 -2.10 11.80 -2.11
CA GLY A 201 -1.80 10.63 -1.27
C GLY A 201 -2.54 10.61 0.08
N ARG A 202 -3.51 11.53 0.33
CA ARG A 202 -4.29 11.59 1.58
C ARG A 202 -5.43 10.59 1.56
N LEU A 203 -5.66 9.96 2.70
CA LEU A 203 -6.84 9.12 2.90
C LEU A 203 -8.03 10.01 3.25
N ILE A 204 -9.09 9.94 2.46
CA ILE A 204 -10.32 10.72 2.63
C ILE A 204 -11.54 9.80 2.61
N ALA A 205 -12.49 10.06 3.50
CA ALA A 205 -13.79 9.38 3.47
C ALA A 205 -14.74 10.16 2.54
N THR A 206 -15.20 9.52 1.46
CA THR A 206 -15.95 10.20 0.38
C THR A 206 -17.39 9.76 0.27
N LYS A 207 -17.70 8.49 0.53
CA LYS A 207 -19.00 7.88 0.34
C LYS A 207 -19.31 6.93 1.50
N LYS A 208 -20.56 6.57 1.68
CA LYS A 208 -21.00 5.56 2.65
C LYS A 208 -21.79 4.48 1.94
N TYR A 209 -21.42 3.23 2.16
CA TYR A 209 -22.20 2.07 1.78
C TYR A 209 -23.00 1.57 2.97
N ARG A 210 -24.14 0.92 2.71
CA ARG A 210 -25.00 0.36 3.77
C ARG A 210 -25.17 -1.15 3.59
N GLY A 211 -24.79 -1.90 4.61
CA GLY A 211 -24.94 -3.36 4.63
C GLY A 211 -23.65 -4.10 4.99
N SER A 212 -23.72 -5.44 4.89
CA SER A 212 -22.55 -6.31 5.05
C SER A 212 -21.63 -6.25 3.82
N MET A 213 -20.37 -6.70 3.94
CA MET A 213 -19.43 -6.78 2.83
C MET A 213 -20.01 -7.56 1.64
N ARG A 214 -20.71 -8.68 1.89
CA ARG A 214 -21.43 -9.48 0.87
C ARG A 214 -22.44 -8.68 0.05
N ARG A 215 -23.15 -7.73 0.70
CA ARG A 215 -24.17 -6.91 0.02
C ARG A 215 -23.59 -5.74 -0.75
N ILE A 216 -22.42 -5.27 -0.36
CA ILE A 216 -21.84 -4.06 -0.94
C ILE A 216 -20.74 -4.33 -1.96
N VAL A 217 -20.17 -5.53 -2.00
CA VAL A 217 -19.03 -5.87 -2.88
C VAL A 217 -19.30 -5.55 -4.35
N ASP A 218 -20.44 -6.01 -4.91
CA ASP A 218 -20.79 -5.75 -6.30
C ASP A 218 -20.91 -4.25 -6.59
N LYS A 219 -21.59 -3.52 -5.70
CA LYS A 219 -21.78 -2.08 -5.87
C LYS A 219 -20.46 -1.32 -5.75
N PHE A 220 -19.62 -1.68 -4.80
CA PHE A 220 -18.32 -1.04 -4.57
C PHE A 220 -17.41 -1.20 -5.79
N TYR A 221 -17.23 -2.43 -6.26
CA TYR A 221 -16.41 -2.72 -7.44
C TYR A 221 -16.96 -2.07 -8.72
N LYS A 222 -18.28 -2.13 -8.90
CA LYS A 222 -18.93 -1.50 -10.04
C LYS A 222 -18.78 0.03 -10.03
N ASP A 223 -18.90 0.67 -8.87
CA ASP A 223 -18.71 2.11 -8.73
C ASP A 223 -17.25 2.48 -9.09
N PHE A 224 -16.26 1.72 -8.63
CA PHE A 224 -14.85 1.90 -8.96
C PHE A 224 -14.58 1.76 -10.47
N LEU A 225 -15.00 0.63 -11.05
CA LEU A 225 -14.73 0.30 -12.46
C LEU A 225 -15.48 1.20 -13.45
N ARG A 226 -16.53 1.88 -13.00
CA ARG A 226 -17.22 2.91 -13.81
C ARG A 226 -16.51 4.26 -13.75
N ARG A 227 -15.87 4.56 -12.64
CA ARG A 227 -15.20 5.83 -12.40
C ARG A 227 -13.84 5.89 -13.11
N TYR A 228 -13.12 4.79 -13.16
CA TYR A 228 -11.74 4.75 -13.63
C TYR A 228 -11.58 3.87 -14.87
N ASP A 229 -10.89 4.40 -15.89
CA ASP A 229 -10.50 3.62 -17.08
C ASP A 229 -9.28 2.74 -16.75
N CYS A 230 -9.53 1.63 -16.08
CA CYS A 230 -8.50 0.71 -15.64
C CYS A 230 -7.86 -0.06 -16.80
N GLN A 231 -6.53 -0.21 -16.76
CA GLN A 231 -5.83 -1.24 -17.54
C GLN A 231 -6.39 -2.62 -17.17
N LYS A 232 -6.53 -3.51 -18.16
CA LYS A 232 -7.16 -4.81 -17.96
C LYS A 232 -6.17 -5.96 -17.74
N ASP A 233 -4.92 -5.65 -17.37
CA ASP A 233 -3.92 -6.68 -17.08
C ASP A 233 -4.19 -7.33 -15.72
N THR A 234 -4.04 -6.59 -14.62
CA THR A 234 -4.23 -7.13 -13.27
C THR A 234 -5.10 -6.19 -12.43
N LEU A 235 -6.09 -6.75 -11.72
CA LEU A 235 -6.82 -6.05 -10.66
C LEU A 235 -6.31 -6.52 -9.30
N TYR A 236 -5.97 -5.58 -8.41
CA TYR A 236 -5.46 -5.88 -7.07
C TYR A 236 -6.62 -5.90 -6.08
N LEU A 237 -6.85 -7.08 -5.49
CA LEU A 237 -7.96 -7.38 -4.60
C LEU A 237 -7.46 -7.32 -3.15
N MET A 238 -7.65 -6.17 -2.51
CA MET A 238 -7.17 -5.94 -1.15
C MET A 238 -8.13 -6.51 -0.12
N TYR A 239 -7.62 -7.12 0.93
CA TYR A 239 -8.46 -7.64 2.00
C TYR A 239 -7.74 -7.70 3.35
N GLY A 240 -8.48 -7.41 4.41
CA GLY A 240 -8.05 -7.66 5.78
C GLY A 240 -8.38 -9.09 6.20
N LYS A 241 -7.52 -9.70 7.02
CA LYS A 241 -7.78 -11.03 7.59
C LYS A 241 -9.19 -11.09 8.19
N GLY A 242 -9.89 -12.22 7.97
CA GLY A 242 -11.26 -12.41 8.41
C GLY A 242 -12.34 -11.90 7.44
N LEU A 243 -11.98 -11.36 6.28
CA LEU A 243 -12.96 -11.20 5.20
C LEU A 243 -13.46 -12.57 4.74
N ALA A 244 -14.76 -12.71 4.60
CA ALA A 244 -15.37 -14.00 4.27
C ALA A 244 -14.96 -14.49 2.86
N GLN A 245 -14.73 -15.80 2.71
CA GLN A 245 -14.21 -16.39 1.48
C GLN A 245 -15.13 -16.11 0.27
N ASP A 246 -16.44 -16.17 0.46
CA ASP A 246 -17.41 -15.88 -0.60
C ASP A 246 -17.34 -14.41 -1.11
N VAL A 247 -16.90 -13.48 -0.26
CA VAL A 247 -16.64 -12.09 -0.69
C VAL A 247 -15.36 -12.04 -1.53
N LEU A 248 -14.30 -12.74 -1.10
CA LEU A 248 -13.04 -12.85 -1.86
C LEU A 248 -13.28 -13.46 -3.24
N ASP A 249 -14.05 -14.55 -3.29
CA ASP A 249 -14.42 -15.22 -4.54
C ASP A 249 -15.19 -14.27 -5.46
N ARG A 250 -16.17 -13.53 -4.88
CA ARG A 250 -16.96 -12.56 -5.64
C ARG A 250 -16.13 -11.39 -6.18
N MET A 251 -15.14 -10.90 -5.41
CA MET A 251 -14.21 -9.87 -5.87
C MET A 251 -13.47 -10.33 -7.14
N ARG A 252 -13.00 -11.57 -7.16
CA ARG A 252 -12.32 -12.17 -8.32
C ARG A 252 -13.27 -12.35 -9.51
N GLU A 253 -14.46 -12.87 -9.27
CA GLU A 253 -15.48 -13.02 -10.33
C GLU A 253 -15.76 -11.70 -11.02
N ILE A 254 -16.02 -10.63 -10.24
CA ILE A 254 -16.26 -9.29 -10.78
C ILE A 254 -15.10 -8.82 -11.66
N ALA A 255 -13.86 -9.07 -11.24
CA ALA A 255 -12.69 -8.71 -12.04
C ALA A 255 -12.72 -9.41 -13.42
N LEU A 256 -12.94 -10.73 -13.42
CA LEU A 256 -12.99 -11.54 -14.64
C LEU A 256 -14.18 -11.13 -15.53
N GLU A 257 -15.37 -10.93 -14.95
CA GLU A 257 -16.57 -10.44 -15.64
C GLU A 257 -16.33 -9.08 -16.34
N ASN A 258 -15.43 -8.26 -15.80
CA ASN A 258 -15.07 -6.94 -16.35
C ASN A 258 -13.82 -6.97 -17.24
N GLY A 259 -13.36 -8.17 -17.65
CA GLY A 259 -12.32 -8.37 -18.65
C GLY A 259 -10.89 -8.18 -18.17
N PHE A 260 -10.64 -8.23 -16.86
CA PHE A 260 -9.27 -8.31 -16.35
C PHE A 260 -8.68 -9.69 -16.66
N LYS A 261 -7.42 -9.71 -17.12
CA LYS A 261 -6.70 -10.95 -17.48
C LYS A 261 -6.27 -11.72 -16.25
N ASP A 262 -5.95 -10.99 -15.18
CA ASP A 262 -5.44 -11.55 -13.93
C ASP A 262 -5.94 -10.78 -12.70
N THR A 263 -5.85 -11.41 -11.54
CA THR A 263 -6.15 -10.80 -10.25
C THR A 263 -5.05 -11.12 -9.24
N GLN A 264 -4.65 -10.14 -8.49
CA GLN A 264 -3.68 -10.30 -7.40
C GLN A 264 -4.37 -10.04 -6.06
N TYR A 265 -4.46 -11.06 -5.22
CA TYR A 265 -4.89 -10.88 -3.83
C TYR A 265 -3.77 -10.21 -3.02
N VAL A 266 -4.14 -9.16 -2.29
CA VAL A 266 -3.26 -8.40 -1.40
C VAL A 266 -3.86 -8.42 0.00
N MET A 267 -3.35 -9.28 0.86
CA MET A 267 -3.73 -9.31 2.27
C MET A 267 -3.02 -8.18 3.01
N THR A 268 -3.74 -7.42 3.83
CA THR A 268 -3.13 -6.37 4.65
C THR A 268 -2.17 -6.97 5.68
N GLY A 269 -0.95 -6.43 5.74
CA GLY A 269 0.06 -6.72 6.76
C GLY A 269 -0.30 -6.10 8.12
N GLY A 270 0.62 -6.19 9.06
CA GLY A 270 0.38 -5.76 10.44
C GLY A 270 0.15 -4.26 10.56
N THR A 271 1.01 -3.44 9.93
CA THR A 271 0.88 -1.98 9.93
C THR A 271 -0.49 -1.54 9.40
N ILE A 272 -0.89 -2.03 8.24
CA ILE A 272 -2.17 -1.67 7.62
C ILE A 272 -3.34 -2.21 8.45
N SER A 273 -3.21 -3.39 9.03
CA SER A 273 -4.26 -4.00 9.87
C SER A 273 -4.53 -3.22 11.16
N CYS A 274 -3.51 -2.58 11.75
CA CYS A 274 -3.69 -1.66 12.89
C CYS A 274 -4.57 -0.44 12.55
N HIS A 275 -4.74 -0.10 11.26
CA HIS A 275 -5.55 1.01 10.78
C HIS A 275 -6.84 0.58 10.08
N GLY A 276 -6.79 -0.50 9.31
CA GLY A 276 -7.94 -1.00 8.53
C GLY A 276 -8.81 -2.00 9.27
N GLY A 277 -8.23 -2.76 10.20
CA GLY A 277 -8.89 -3.78 11.01
C GLY A 277 -9.25 -5.06 10.25
N LYS A 278 -9.79 -6.04 11.02
CA LYS A 278 -10.30 -7.31 10.47
C LYS A 278 -11.37 -7.09 9.40
N GLY A 279 -11.34 -7.88 8.32
CA GLY A 279 -12.43 -7.98 7.35
C GLY A 279 -12.60 -6.76 6.45
N ALA A 280 -11.60 -5.88 6.35
CA ALA A 280 -11.58 -4.80 5.38
C ALA A 280 -11.58 -5.34 3.95
N MET A 281 -12.12 -4.59 3.00
CA MET A 281 -12.17 -4.93 1.57
C MET A 281 -11.72 -3.72 0.77
N GLY A 282 -10.87 -3.92 -0.24
CA GLY A 282 -10.38 -2.84 -1.08
C GLY A 282 -10.10 -3.28 -2.52
N ILE A 283 -9.76 -2.31 -3.33
CA ILE A 283 -9.45 -2.46 -4.75
C ILE A 283 -8.35 -1.46 -5.11
N ALA A 284 -7.37 -1.91 -5.87
CA ALA A 284 -6.42 -1.03 -6.52
C ALA A 284 -6.21 -1.44 -7.98
N ALA A 285 -5.95 -0.45 -8.83
CA ALA A 285 -5.75 -0.66 -10.26
C ALA A 285 -4.82 0.40 -10.85
N VAL A 286 -4.18 0.04 -11.95
CA VAL A 286 -3.49 0.98 -12.84
C VAL A 286 -4.49 1.51 -13.84
N THR A 287 -4.59 2.83 -13.99
CA THR A 287 -5.45 3.48 -14.98
C THR A 287 -4.68 3.82 -16.26
N ARG A 288 -5.38 3.95 -17.38
CA ARG A 288 -4.77 4.39 -18.64
C ARG A 288 -4.50 5.88 -18.65
N ILE A 289 -5.40 6.65 -18.02
CA ILE A 289 -5.31 8.10 -17.87
C ILE A 289 -5.74 8.43 -16.45
N SER A 290 -5.02 9.33 -15.78
CA SER A 290 -5.51 9.91 -14.53
C SER A 290 -6.77 10.72 -14.84
N ILE A 291 -7.90 10.36 -14.27
CA ILE A 291 -9.11 11.18 -14.38
C ILE A 291 -8.99 12.23 -13.26
N VAL A 292 -8.65 13.44 -13.66
CA VAL A 292 -8.62 14.63 -12.80
C VAL A 292 -10.03 14.97 -12.31
#